data_dd627b7d575507f6c4fbc5c21fcbd28c
#
_entry.id   dd627b7d575507f6c4fbc5c21fcbd28c
#
_cell.length_a   1.000
_cell.length_b   1.000
_cell.length_c   1.000
_cell.angle_alpha   90.00
_cell.angle_beta   90.00
_cell.angle_gamma   90.00
#
_symmetry.space_group_name_H-M   'P 1'
#
loop_
_entity.id
_entity.type
_entity.pdbx_description
1 polymer ?
#
loop_
_entity_poly.entity_id
_entity_poly.type
_entity_poly.pdbx_seq_one_letter_code
_entity_poly.pdbx_strand_id
1 'polypeptide(L)'
;LIFATMIASLGLNVNSAAVIIGAMLVSPLMGPIMGVGLSLGINDFDLLKKSLRNFSLMVVVAIATSTLYFFISPLGTARSELLARTVPTTYDVLIAFFGGLAGIVAQSRKDRNSTVIPGVAIATALMPPLCTAGFGLATGQFKFFIGAFYLFFINTVFIALATYMVVRMLKYHKKKFLDPARERYVKRIMLLITLLTFIPSVVIGLHMVRVSFFESAVDRYVQQEFQFE
;
A
#
# COMPACT_ATOMS: atom_id res chain seq x y z
N LEU A 1 9.49 6.33 -11.63
CA LEU A 1 9.35 5.09 -10.87
C LEU A 1 10.67 4.33 -10.76
N ILE A 2 11.32 3.97 -11.90
CA ILE A 2 12.58 3.20 -11.93
C ILE A 2 13.62 3.80 -10.98
N PHE A 3 13.96 5.10 -11.12
CA PHE A 3 14.93 5.76 -10.25
C PHE A 3 14.52 5.74 -8.76
N ALA A 4 13.24 5.96 -8.47
CA ALA A 4 12.74 5.88 -7.10
C ALA A 4 12.91 4.47 -6.52
N THR A 5 12.62 3.42 -7.32
CA THR A 5 12.83 2.02 -6.92
C THR A 5 14.31 1.70 -6.71
N MET A 6 15.19 2.19 -7.58
CA MET A 6 16.65 2.03 -7.44
C MET A 6 17.15 2.64 -6.12
N ILE A 7 16.76 3.91 -5.84
CA ILE A 7 17.15 4.60 -4.60
C ILE A 7 16.58 3.89 -3.37
N ALA A 8 15.33 3.43 -3.42
CA ALA A 8 14.71 2.69 -2.32
C ALA A 8 15.42 1.35 -2.06
N SER A 9 15.74 0.61 -3.12
CA SER A 9 16.49 -0.66 -3.02
C SER A 9 17.89 -0.45 -2.46
N LEU A 10 18.56 0.64 -2.87
CA LEU A 10 19.85 1.08 -2.30
C LEU A 10 19.70 1.41 -0.82
N GLY A 11 18.67 2.18 -0.44
CA GLY A 11 18.37 2.51 0.95
C GLY A 11 18.14 1.29 1.84
N LEU A 12 17.40 0.29 1.33
CA LEU A 12 17.20 -1.00 2.01
C LEU A 12 18.51 -1.77 2.17
N ASN A 13 19.34 -1.74 1.14
CA ASN A 13 20.63 -2.45 1.13
C ASN A 13 21.64 -1.86 2.12
N VAL A 14 21.70 -0.51 2.21
CA VAL A 14 22.57 0.18 3.17
C VAL A 14 21.91 0.38 4.55
N ASN A 15 20.69 -0.11 4.74
CA ASN A 15 19.91 0.01 5.98
C ASN A 15 19.67 1.46 6.41
N SER A 16 19.39 2.35 5.46
CA SER A 16 19.18 3.79 5.70
C SER A 16 17.73 4.18 5.50
N ALA A 17 16.99 4.36 6.60
CA ALA A 17 15.61 4.84 6.58
C ALA A 17 15.49 6.21 5.87
N ALA A 18 16.46 7.11 6.04
CA ALA A 18 16.45 8.42 5.40
C ALA A 18 16.48 8.34 3.86
N VAL A 19 17.33 7.48 3.30
CA VAL A 19 17.39 7.24 1.84
C VAL A 19 16.09 6.63 1.33
N ILE A 20 15.53 5.68 2.08
CA ILE A 20 14.25 5.05 1.75
C ILE A 20 13.14 6.11 1.71
N ILE A 21 13.04 6.97 2.72
CA ILE A 21 12.06 8.07 2.77
C ILE A 21 12.23 9.03 1.59
N GLY A 22 13.46 9.40 1.25
CA GLY A 22 13.75 10.24 0.08
C GLY A 22 13.27 9.62 -1.24
N ALA A 23 13.47 8.31 -1.42
CA ALA A 23 12.98 7.58 -2.59
C ALA A 23 11.45 7.56 -2.69
N MET A 24 10.77 7.45 -1.55
CA MET A 24 9.31 7.44 -1.47
C MET A 24 8.68 8.75 -1.95
N LEU A 25 9.33 9.90 -1.67
CA LEU A 25 8.88 11.22 -2.10
C LEU A 25 8.79 11.36 -3.63
N VAL A 26 9.64 10.63 -4.35
CA VAL A 26 9.73 10.67 -5.81
C VAL A 26 8.85 9.58 -6.47
N SER A 27 8.24 8.70 -5.67
CA SER A 27 7.45 7.56 -6.17
C SER A 27 6.06 7.96 -6.68
N PRO A 28 5.68 7.62 -7.91
CA PRO A 28 4.37 7.95 -8.47
C PRO A 28 3.25 6.94 -8.11
N LEU A 29 3.48 6.00 -7.19
CA LEU A 29 2.52 4.92 -6.88
C LEU A 29 1.20 5.41 -6.28
N MET A 30 1.21 6.57 -5.61
CA MET A 30 0.04 7.14 -4.96
C MET A 30 -1.12 7.40 -5.92
N GLY A 31 -0.85 8.00 -7.07
CA GLY A 31 -1.88 8.43 -8.03
C GLY A 31 -2.82 7.31 -8.48
N PRO A 32 -2.32 6.20 -9.03
CA PRO A 32 -3.16 5.08 -9.46
C PRO A 32 -3.99 4.43 -8.35
N ILE A 33 -3.44 4.29 -7.13
CA ILE A 33 -4.17 3.68 -6.01
C ILE A 33 -5.32 4.56 -5.57
N MET A 34 -5.09 5.87 -5.43
CA MET A 34 -6.15 6.82 -5.12
C MET A 34 -7.18 6.89 -6.27
N GLY A 35 -6.72 6.76 -7.53
CA GLY A 35 -7.59 6.61 -8.69
C GLY A 35 -8.54 5.41 -8.61
N VAL A 36 -8.09 4.28 -8.05
CA VAL A 36 -8.95 3.12 -7.76
C VAL A 36 -10.02 3.47 -6.73
N GLY A 37 -9.64 4.03 -5.57
CA GLY A 37 -10.60 4.43 -4.54
C GLY A 37 -11.60 5.48 -5.01
N LEU A 38 -11.13 6.50 -5.76
CA LEU A 38 -11.95 7.53 -6.35
C LEU A 38 -12.96 6.95 -7.35
N SER A 39 -12.50 6.10 -8.28
CA SER A 39 -13.35 5.49 -9.30
C SER A 39 -14.48 4.65 -8.71
N LEU A 40 -14.20 3.91 -7.64
CA LEU A 40 -15.22 3.17 -6.88
C LEU A 40 -16.23 4.14 -6.22
N GLY A 41 -15.73 5.27 -5.66
CA GLY A 41 -16.57 6.27 -5.02
C GLY A 41 -17.55 6.97 -5.95
N ILE A 42 -17.11 7.32 -7.16
CA ILE A 42 -17.93 8.02 -8.18
C ILE A 42 -18.60 7.10 -9.21
N ASN A 43 -18.42 5.77 -9.10
CA ASN A 43 -18.91 4.76 -10.05
C ASN A 43 -18.38 4.93 -11.49
N ASP A 44 -17.09 5.29 -11.65
CA ASP A 44 -16.45 5.43 -12.97
C ASP A 44 -15.60 4.21 -13.33
N PHE A 45 -16.20 3.30 -14.13
CA PHE A 45 -15.54 2.07 -14.56
C PHE A 45 -14.34 2.32 -15.49
N ASP A 46 -14.39 3.35 -16.33
CA ASP A 46 -13.30 3.66 -17.26
C ASP A 46 -12.07 4.15 -16.48
N LEU A 47 -12.30 5.01 -15.47
CA LEU A 47 -11.26 5.45 -14.54
C LEU A 47 -10.70 4.28 -13.74
N LEU A 48 -11.55 3.36 -13.26
CA LEU A 48 -11.11 2.16 -12.54
C LEU A 48 -10.15 1.32 -13.38
N LYS A 49 -10.58 1.00 -14.62
CA LYS A 49 -9.78 0.19 -15.55
C LYS A 49 -8.43 0.85 -15.86
N LYS A 50 -8.42 2.17 -16.10
CA LYS A 50 -7.21 2.94 -16.36
C LYS A 50 -6.27 2.96 -15.14
N SER A 51 -6.83 3.21 -13.96
CA SER A 51 -6.06 3.25 -12.70
C SER A 51 -5.46 1.89 -12.38
N LEU A 52 -6.24 0.82 -12.51
CA LEU A 52 -5.78 -0.54 -12.24
C LEU A 52 -4.69 -0.98 -13.22
N ARG A 53 -4.84 -0.67 -14.53
CA ARG A 53 -3.81 -0.96 -15.53
C ARG A 53 -2.50 -0.23 -15.23
N ASN A 54 -2.58 1.06 -14.92
CA ASN A 54 -1.39 1.85 -14.60
C ASN A 54 -0.73 1.37 -13.31
N PHE A 55 -1.54 1.04 -12.30
CA PHE A 55 -1.06 0.48 -11.05
C PHE A 55 -0.32 -0.84 -11.25
N SER A 56 -0.93 -1.81 -11.96
CA SER A 56 -0.30 -3.10 -12.23
C SER A 56 1.01 -2.96 -13.00
N LEU A 57 1.05 -2.07 -14.00
CA LEU A 57 2.27 -1.79 -14.75
C LEU A 57 3.37 -1.23 -13.84
N MET A 58 3.03 -0.29 -12.96
CA MET A 58 3.98 0.28 -11.99
C MET A 58 4.50 -0.77 -11.01
N VAL A 59 3.64 -1.67 -10.53
CA VAL A 59 4.04 -2.77 -9.63
C VAL A 59 5.04 -3.69 -10.32
N VAL A 60 4.74 -4.12 -11.55
CA VAL A 60 5.63 -5.00 -12.33
C VAL A 60 6.99 -4.31 -12.57
N VAL A 61 6.99 -3.05 -12.99
CA VAL A 61 8.22 -2.29 -13.24
C VAL A 61 9.03 -2.11 -11.94
N ALA A 62 8.36 -1.84 -10.81
CA ALA A 62 9.05 -1.69 -9.52
C ALA A 62 9.69 -3.01 -9.07
N ILE A 63 8.95 -4.12 -9.12
CA ILE A 63 9.49 -5.43 -8.74
C ILE A 63 10.65 -5.81 -9.67
N ALA A 64 10.49 -5.68 -10.99
CA ALA A 64 11.54 -5.99 -11.95
C ALA A 64 12.81 -5.16 -11.73
N THR A 65 12.66 -3.84 -11.50
CA THR A 65 13.79 -2.94 -11.23
C THR A 65 14.51 -3.32 -9.93
N SER A 66 13.76 -3.60 -8.87
CA SER A 66 14.32 -4.01 -7.59
C SER A 66 15.01 -5.37 -7.68
N THR A 67 14.38 -6.33 -8.35
CA THR A 67 14.97 -7.67 -8.59
C THR A 67 16.30 -7.53 -9.34
N LEU A 68 16.34 -6.73 -10.40
CA LEU A 68 17.56 -6.49 -11.16
C LEU A 68 18.65 -5.85 -10.30
N TYR A 69 18.28 -4.86 -9.48
CA TYR A 69 19.22 -4.21 -8.56
C TYR A 69 19.85 -5.22 -7.58
N PHE A 70 19.03 -6.02 -6.88
CA PHE A 70 19.53 -6.97 -5.91
C PHE A 70 20.24 -8.18 -6.53
N PHE A 71 19.92 -8.51 -7.76
CA PHE A 71 20.63 -9.55 -8.51
C PHE A 71 22.07 -9.12 -8.84
N ILE A 72 22.28 -7.85 -9.17
CA ILE A 72 23.61 -7.28 -9.47
C ILE A 72 24.37 -6.92 -8.20
N SER A 73 23.68 -6.60 -7.11
CA SER A 73 24.29 -6.13 -5.86
C SER A 73 25.04 -7.27 -5.15
N PRO A 74 26.31 -7.06 -4.75
CA PRO A 74 27.08 -8.07 -4.02
C PRO A 74 26.63 -8.23 -2.56
N LEU A 75 25.78 -7.33 -2.04
CA LEU A 75 25.32 -7.31 -0.65
C LEU A 75 24.02 -8.11 -0.52
N GLY A 76 24.11 -9.43 -0.45
CA GLY A 76 22.96 -10.35 -0.38
C GLY A 76 22.37 -10.58 1.02
N THR A 77 22.81 -9.81 2.05
CA THR A 77 22.32 -10.01 3.41
C THR A 77 21.08 -9.17 3.70
N ALA A 78 20.02 -9.84 4.18
CA ALA A 78 18.80 -9.16 4.61
C ALA A 78 19.06 -8.35 5.89
N ARG A 79 18.95 -7.02 5.80
CA ARG A 79 19.12 -6.10 6.93
C ARG A 79 17.79 -5.79 7.60
N SER A 80 17.82 -5.12 8.77
CA SER A 80 16.65 -4.86 9.61
C SER A 80 15.52 -4.12 8.88
N GLU A 81 15.85 -3.08 8.08
CA GLU A 81 14.84 -2.35 7.29
C GLU A 81 14.12 -3.24 6.27
N LEU A 82 14.83 -4.22 5.71
CA LEU A 82 14.27 -5.17 4.76
C LEU A 82 13.39 -6.20 5.49
N LEU A 83 13.88 -6.76 6.61
CA LEU A 83 13.16 -7.74 7.41
C LEU A 83 11.86 -7.16 7.99
N ALA A 84 11.87 -5.91 8.43
CA ALA A 84 10.70 -5.22 8.95
C ALA A 84 9.54 -5.13 7.92
N ARG A 85 9.79 -5.36 6.63
CA ARG A 85 8.78 -5.31 5.56
C ARG A 85 8.31 -6.68 5.10
N THR A 86 8.68 -7.74 5.79
CA THR A 86 8.31 -9.12 5.44
C THR A 86 7.11 -9.65 6.22
N VAL A 87 6.78 -9.01 7.35
CA VAL A 87 5.65 -9.41 8.21
C VAL A 87 4.74 -8.21 8.41
N PRO A 88 3.48 -8.26 7.98
CA PRO A 88 2.51 -7.20 8.20
C PRO A 88 2.18 -7.04 9.69
N THR A 89 2.05 -5.80 10.13
CA THR A 89 1.62 -5.45 11.48
C THR A 89 0.31 -4.67 11.45
N THR A 90 -0.39 -4.62 12.58
CA THR A 90 -1.58 -3.78 12.75
C THR A 90 -1.28 -2.31 12.48
N TYR A 91 -0.07 -1.87 12.85
CA TYR A 91 0.37 -0.48 12.64
C TYR A 91 0.50 -0.13 11.16
N ASP A 92 0.99 -1.06 10.32
CA ASP A 92 1.10 -0.84 8.87
C ASP A 92 -0.27 -0.56 8.25
N VAL A 93 -1.29 -1.32 8.65
CA VAL A 93 -2.68 -1.14 8.21
C VAL A 93 -3.23 0.23 8.63
N LEU A 94 -3.02 0.63 9.88
CA LEU A 94 -3.46 1.93 10.38
C LEU A 94 -2.74 3.08 9.65
N ILE A 95 -1.42 2.97 9.45
CA ILE A 95 -0.63 3.95 8.68
C ILE A 95 -1.15 4.06 7.25
N ALA A 96 -1.41 2.92 6.59
CA ALA A 96 -1.95 2.92 5.24
C ALA A 96 -3.35 3.56 5.16
N PHE A 97 -4.22 3.26 6.12
CA PHE A 97 -5.56 3.81 6.18
C PHE A 97 -5.56 5.32 6.44
N PHE A 98 -4.91 5.79 7.51
CA PHE A 98 -4.82 7.22 7.83
C PHE A 98 -4.02 8.00 6.78
N GLY A 99 -2.97 7.40 6.22
CA GLY A 99 -2.23 7.97 5.10
C GLY A 99 -3.12 8.16 3.86
N GLY A 100 -3.97 7.16 3.57
CA GLY A 100 -4.97 7.25 2.51
C GLY A 100 -6.01 8.35 2.73
N LEU A 101 -6.53 8.50 3.97
CA LEU A 101 -7.43 9.59 4.34
C LEU A 101 -6.76 10.95 4.15
N ALA A 102 -5.57 11.13 4.68
CA ALA A 102 -4.81 12.38 4.55
C ALA A 102 -4.52 12.70 3.08
N GLY A 103 -4.15 11.68 2.28
CA GLY A 103 -3.84 11.82 0.87
C GLY A 103 -5.01 12.34 0.06
N ILE A 104 -6.20 11.76 0.20
CA ILE A 104 -7.38 12.20 -0.56
C ILE A 104 -7.85 13.58 -0.11
N VAL A 105 -7.80 13.89 1.19
CA VAL A 105 -8.15 15.21 1.70
C VAL A 105 -7.22 16.29 1.13
N ALA A 106 -5.92 16.03 1.09
CA ALA A 106 -4.96 16.96 0.50
C ALA A 106 -5.17 17.15 -1.01
N GLN A 107 -5.43 16.08 -1.75
CA GLN A 107 -5.75 16.19 -3.19
C GLN A 107 -7.09 16.89 -3.46
N SER A 108 -8.00 16.88 -2.52
CA SER A 108 -9.30 17.56 -2.64
C SER A 108 -9.18 19.09 -2.53
N ARG A 109 -8.06 19.59 -2.04
CA ARG A 109 -7.80 21.04 -1.92
C ARG A 109 -7.25 21.59 -3.25
N LYS A 110 -7.62 22.83 -3.57
CA LYS A 110 -7.16 23.51 -4.80
C LYS A 110 -5.68 23.93 -4.75
N ASP A 111 -5.10 24.04 -3.56
CA ASP A 111 -3.71 24.47 -3.39
C ASP A 111 -2.75 23.30 -3.62
N ARG A 112 -2.07 23.33 -4.76
CA ARG A 112 -1.14 22.27 -5.21
C ARG A 112 0.07 22.03 -4.28
N ASN A 113 0.39 22.99 -3.41
CA ASN A 113 1.59 22.90 -2.55
C ASN A 113 1.45 21.98 -1.35
N SER A 114 0.23 21.51 -1.03
CA SER A 114 -0.03 20.66 0.15
C SER A 114 -0.09 19.15 -0.13
N THR A 115 0.18 18.72 -1.39
CA THR A 115 0.07 17.30 -1.78
C THR A 115 1.30 16.46 -1.44
N VAL A 116 2.42 17.09 -1.09
CA VAL A 116 3.69 16.41 -0.84
C VAL A 116 3.65 15.58 0.45
N ILE A 117 3.13 16.15 1.55
CA ILE A 117 3.14 15.49 2.88
C ILE A 117 2.31 14.21 2.92
N PRO A 118 1.04 14.19 2.43
CA PRO A 118 0.26 12.94 2.39
C PRO A 118 0.82 11.91 1.41
N GLY A 119 1.47 12.36 0.34
CA GLY A 119 2.16 11.47 -0.60
C GLY A 119 3.26 10.66 0.06
N VAL A 120 3.96 11.25 1.04
CA VAL A 120 4.99 10.58 1.83
C VAL A 120 4.38 9.43 2.64
N ALA A 121 3.31 9.69 3.41
CA ALA A 121 2.70 8.69 4.27
C ALA A 121 2.18 7.47 3.47
N ILE A 122 1.60 7.69 2.28
CA ILE A 122 1.16 6.61 1.38
C ILE A 122 2.36 5.86 0.79
N ALA A 123 3.39 6.59 0.36
CA ALA A 123 4.56 6.00 -0.26
C ALA A 123 5.38 5.15 0.74
N THR A 124 5.40 5.52 2.05
CA THR A 124 6.06 4.74 3.10
C THR A 124 5.46 3.35 3.25
N ALA A 125 4.17 3.21 3.00
CA ALA A 125 3.48 1.93 3.11
C ALA A 125 3.64 1.03 1.87
N LEU A 126 4.08 1.56 0.71
CA LEU A 126 4.01 0.86 -0.57
C LEU A 126 5.35 0.53 -1.21
N MET A 127 6.28 1.48 -1.23
CA MET A 127 7.53 1.35 -1.98
C MET A 127 8.47 0.32 -1.35
N PRO A 128 8.76 0.35 -0.03
CA PRO A 128 9.68 -0.61 0.59
C PRO A 128 9.22 -2.06 0.49
N PRO A 129 7.94 -2.41 0.71
CA PRO A 129 7.48 -3.78 0.50
C PRO A 129 7.67 -4.27 -0.93
N LEU A 130 7.45 -3.43 -1.97
CA LEU A 130 7.71 -3.82 -3.36
C LEU A 130 9.21 -4.09 -3.61
N CYS A 131 10.08 -3.26 -3.04
CA CYS A 131 11.52 -3.46 -3.16
C CYS A 131 11.97 -4.73 -2.39
N THR A 132 11.39 -5.00 -1.22
CA THR A 132 11.64 -6.24 -0.46
C THR A 132 11.13 -7.48 -1.21
N ALA A 133 9.99 -7.38 -1.91
CA ALA A 133 9.53 -8.45 -2.79
C ALA A 133 10.54 -8.71 -3.92
N GLY A 134 11.09 -7.65 -4.55
CA GLY A 134 12.17 -7.77 -5.53
C GLY A 134 13.43 -8.44 -4.97
N PHE A 135 13.83 -8.12 -3.74
CA PHE A 135 14.91 -8.81 -3.04
C PHE A 135 14.63 -10.31 -2.88
N GLY A 136 13.41 -10.67 -2.44
CA GLY A 136 13.00 -12.07 -2.30
C GLY A 136 13.11 -12.87 -3.60
N LEU A 137 12.77 -12.26 -4.75
CA LEU A 137 12.95 -12.86 -6.06
C LEU A 137 14.42 -12.98 -6.46
N ALA A 138 15.21 -11.94 -6.26
CA ALA A 138 16.62 -11.90 -6.62
C ALA A 138 17.46 -12.93 -5.86
N THR A 139 17.13 -13.17 -4.58
CA THR A 139 17.84 -14.11 -3.70
C THR A 139 17.24 -15.52 -3.66
N GLY A 140 16.14 -15.77 -4.40
CA GLY A 140 15.43 -17.03 -4.38
C GLY A 140 14.68 -17.33 -3.08
N GLN A 141 14.51 -16.33 -2.21
CA GLN A 141 13.85 -16.47 -0.91
C GLN A 141 12.36 -16.12 -1.03
N PHE A 142 11.55 -17.04 -1.54
CA PHE A 142 10.12 -16.85 -1.78
C PHE A 142 9.33 -16.43 -0.54
N LYS A 143 9.78 -16.76 0.66
CA LYS A 143 9.15 -16.32 1.92
C LYS A 143 9.15 -14.79 2.02
N PHE A 144 10.26 -14.14 1.67
CA PHE A 144 10.35 -12.67 1.66
C PHE A 144 9.49 -12.06 0.57
N PHE A 145 9.44 -12.68 -0.62
CA PHE A 145 8.56 -12.23 -1.69
C PHE A 145 7.10 -12.25 -1.26
N ILE A 146 6.61 -13.38 -0.75
CA ILE A 146 5.21 -13.56 -0.36
C ILE A 146 4.85 -12.61 0.79
N GLY A 147 5.67 -12.53 1.84
CA GLY A 147 5.41 -11.66 2.99
C GLY A 147 5.36 -10.18 2.62
N ALA A 148 6.35 -9.71 1.87
CA ALA A 148 6.42 -8.32 1.44
C ALA A 148 5.32 -7.96 0.43
N PHE A 149 5.01 -8.85 -0.51
CA PHE A 149 3.92 -8.64 -1.47
C PHE A 149 2.55 -8.63 -0.79
N TYR A 150 2.36 -9.47 0.23
CA TYR A 150 1.15 -9.48 1.04
C TYR A 150 0.98 -8.17 1.83
N LEU A 151 2.05 -7.68 2.46
CA LEU A 151 2.05 -6.37 3.13
C LEU A 151 1.71 -5.24 2.15
N PHE A 152 2.34 -5.21 0.98
CA PHE A 152 2.04 -4.26 -0.08
C PHE A 152 0.56 -4.32 -0.50
N PHE A 153 0.01 -5.52 -0.68
CA PHE A 153 -1.38 -5.72 -1.10
C PHE A 153 -2.36 -5.18 -0.05
N ILE A 154 -2.16 -5.53 1.23
CA ILE A 154 -2.99 -5.04 2.34
C ILE A 154 -2.97 -3.50 2.37
N ASN A 155 -1.79 -2.90 2.36
CA ASN A 155 -1.65 -1.45 2.39
C ASN A 155 -2.35 -0.77 1.21
N THR A 156 -2.22 -1.34 0.01
CA THR A 156 -2.92 -0.87 -1.20
C THR A 156 -4.44 -0.86 -1.02
N VAL A 157 -4.98 -1.94 -0.48
CA VAL A 157 -6.41 -2.10 -0.25
C VAL A 157 -6.92 -1.08 0.77
N PHE A 158 -6.21 -0.88 1.88
CA PHE A 158 -6.61 0.07 2.93
C PHE A 158 -6.50 1.53 2.46
N ILE A 159 -5.51 1.89 1.64
CA ILE A 159 -5.42 3.22 1.03
C ILE A 159 -6.59 3.45 0.06
N ALA A 160 -6.90 2.47 -0.80
CA ALA A 160 -8.02 2.58 -1.74
C ALA A 160 -9.36 2.67 -0.99
N LEU A 161 -9.52 1.91 0.10
CA LEU A 161 -10.69 1.95 0.97
C LEU A 161 -10.85 3.32 1.65
N ALA A 162 -9.79 3.86 2.23
CA ALA A 162 -9.77 5.18 2.84
C ALA A 162 -10.19 6.26 1.83
N THR A 163 -9.61 6.20 0.62
CA THR A 163 -9.96 7.09 -0.49
C THR A 163 -11.44 6.97 -0.86
N TYR A 164 -11.94 5.75 -1.02
CA TYR A 164 -13.35 5.48 -1.29
C TYR A 164 -14.28 6.09 -0.23
N MET A 165 -13.97 5.89 1.06
CA MET A 165 -14.77 6.41 2.17
C MET A 165 -14.87 7.94 2.13
N VAL A 166 -13.75 8.66 1.96
CA VAL A 166 -13.76 10.13 1.90
C VAL A 166 -14.50 10.64 0.67
N VAL A 167 -14.30 10.03 -0.50
CA VAL A 167 -15.03 10.39 -1.73
C VAL A 167 -16.53 10.25 -1.54
N ARG A 168 -16.97 9.21 -0.84
CA ARG A 168 -18.40 8.98 -0.52
C ARG A 168 -18.92 10.00 0.52
N MET A 169 -18.12 10.31 1.54
CA MET A 169 -18.48 11.31 2.57
C MET A 169 -18.57 12.71 1.99
N LEU A 170 -17.65 13.10 1.14
CA LEU A 170 -17.63 14.41 0.48
C LEU A 170 -18.66 14.53 -0.66
N LYS A 171 -19.46 13.48 -0.90
CA LYS A 171 -20.52 13.44 -1.92
C LYS A 171 -20.05 13.89 -3.32
N TYR A 172 -18.87 13.45 -3.73
CA TYR A 172 -18.37 13.72 -5.09
C TYR A 172 -19.41 13.35 -6.14
N HIS A 173 -19.50 14.15 -7.20
CA HIS A 173 -20.46 13.93 -8.28
C HIS A 173 -20.20 12.57 -8.93
N LYS A 174 -21.23 11.71 -8.91
CA LYS A 174 -21.17 10.41 -9.59
C LYS A 174 -21.22 10.61 -11.09
N LYS A 175 -20.50 9.78 -11.84
CA LYS A 175 -20.58 9.77 -13.30
C LYS A 175 -22.02 9.49 -13.74
N LYS A 176 -22.58 10.38 -14.58
CA LYS A 176 -23.90 10.18 -15.18
C LYS A 176 -23.76 9.33 -16.45
N PHE A 177 -24.63 8.37 -16.62
CA PHE A 177 -24.70 7.54 -17.80
C PHE A 177 -25.89 7.97 -18.66
N LEU A 178 -25.72 8.00 -19.99
CA LEU A 178 -26.81 8.30 -20.95
C LEU A 178 -27.77 7.12 -21.09
N ASP A 179 -27.26 5.88 -20.89
CA ASP A 179 -28.05 4.64 -20.98
C ASP A 179 -28.34 4.09 -19.58
N PRO A 180 -29.62 3.99 -19.15
CA PRO A 180 -30.03 3.44 -17.86
C PRO A 180 -29.64 1.96 -17.66
N ALA A 181 -29.56 1.17 -18.73
CA ALA A 181 -29.19 -0.24 -18.65
C ALA A 181 -27.69 -0.37 -18.31
N ARG A 182 -26.84 0.42 -18.98
CA ARG A 182 -25.39 0.49 -18.71
C ARG A 182 -25.12 1.02 -17.30
N GLU A 183 -25.89 1.99 -16.84
CA GLU A 183 -25.78 2.53 -15.48
C GLU A 183 -26.02 1.44 -14.43
N ARG A 184 -27.09 0.65 -14.56
CA ARG A 184 -27.40 -0.46 -13.63
C ARG A 184 -26.32 -1.53 -13.63
N TYR A 185 -25.80 -1.89 -14.80
CA TYR A 185 -24.71 -2.86 -14.94
C TYR A 185 -23.43 -2.39 -14.24
N VAL A 186 -23.00 -1.16 -14.51
CA VAL A 186 -21.79 -0.57 -13.89
C VAL A 186 -21.96 -0.45 -12.38
N LYS A 187 -23.09 0.04 -11.88
CA LYS A 187 -23.35 0.12 -10.43
C LYS A 187 -23.29 -1.25 -9.75
N ARG A 188 -23.82 -2.31 -10.38
CA ARG A 188 -23.75 -3.67 -9.85
C ARG A 188 -22.32 -4.19 -9.78
N ILE A 189 -21.53 -4.02 -10.85
CA ILE A 189 -20.12 -4.42 -10.87
C ILE A 189 -19.33 -3.64 -9.82
N MET A 190 -19.51 -2.32 -9.73
CA MET A 190 -18.83 -1.49 -8.74
C MET A 190 -19.18 -1.90 -7.32
N LEU A 191 -20.45 -2.22 -7.06
CA LEU A 191 -20.88 -2.74 -5.76
C LEU A 191 -20.18 -4.08 -5.44
N LEU A 192 -20.14 -5.01 -6.39
CA LEU A 192 -19.48 -6.30 -6.22
C LEU A 192 -17.97 -6.14 -5.94
N ILE A 193 -17.28 -5.29 -6.71
CA ILE A 193 -15.86 -5.01 -6.49
C ILE A 193 -15.64 -4.38 -5.11
N THR A 194 -16.50 -3.41 -4.73
CA THR A 194 -16.41 -2.76 -3.42
C THR A 194 -16.61 -3.76 -2.29
N LEU A 195 -17.61 -4.63 -2.37
CA LEU A 195 -17.86 -5.67 -1.36
C LEU A 195 -16.71 -6.68 -1.31
N LEU A 196 -16.22 -7.12 -2.47
CA LEU A 196 -15.09 -8.05 -2.57
C LEU A 196 -13.80 -7.47 -1.97
N THR A 197 -13.64 -6.15 -2.01
CA THR A 197 -12.48 -5.45 -1.44
C THR A 197 -12.70 -5.15 0.05
N PHE A 198 -13.90 -4.70 0.42
CA PHE A 198 -14.22 -4.25 1.78
C PHE A 198 -14.31 -5.41 2.78
N ILE A 199 -15.02 -6.49 2.43
CA ILE A 199 -15.23 -7.61 3.36
C ILE A 199 -13.91 -8.27 3.78
N PRO A 200 -13.02 -8.69 2.87
CA PRO A 200 -11.72 -9.24 3.26
C PRO A 200 -10.86 -8.25 4.06
N SER A 201 -10.90 -6.96 3.71
CA SER A 201 -10.12 -5.93 4.42
C SER A 201 -10.54 -5.81 5.88
N VAL A 202 -11.85 -5.78 6.16
CA VAL A 202 -12.36 -5.75 7.53
C VAL A 202 -11.98 -7.03 8.29
N VAL A 203 -12.12 -8.20 7.65
CA VAL A 203 -11.75 -9.48 8.27
C VAL A 203 -10.24 -9.52 8.60
N ILE A 204 -9.39 -9.12 7.66
CA ILE A 204 -7.94 -9.04 7.85
C ILE A 204 -7.61 -8.04 8.97
N GLY A 205 -8.21 -6.85 8.96
CA GLY A 205 -8.00 -5.83 9.99
C GLY A 205 -8.37 -6.33 11.38
N LEU A 206 -9.54 -6.98 11.53
CA LEU A 206 -9.97 -7.56 12.80
C LEU A 206 -9.06 -8.72 13.25
N HIS A 207 -8.61 -9.55 12.31
CA HIS A 207 -7.66 -10.63 12.62
C HIS A 207 -6.33 -10.07 13.14
N MET A 208 -5.77 -9.06 12.46
CA MET A 208 -4.52 -8.42 12.89
C MET A 208 -4.64 -7.77 14.27
N VAL A 209 -5.76 -7.09 14.55
CA VAL A 209 -6.02 -6.51 15.88
C VAL A 209 -6.03 -7.61 16.95
N ARG A 210 -6.71 -8.75 16.71
CA ARG A 210 -6.71 -9.88 17.64
C ARG A 210 -5.32 -10.44 17.88
N VAL A 211 -4.53 -10.64 16.82
CA VAL A 211 -3.14 -11.12 16.92
C VAL A 211 -2.30 -10.16 17.74
N SER A 212 -2.40 -8.85 17.50
CA SER A 212 -1.66 -7.83 18.24
C SER A 212 -2.01 -7.79 19.74
N PHE A 213 -3.30 -7.98 20.09
CA PHE A 213 -3.71 -8.11 21.48
C PHE A 213 -3.15 -9.37 22.14
N PHE A 214 -3.14 -10.48 21.42
CA PHE A 214 -2.58 -11.74 21.89
C PHE A 214 -1.06 -11.61 22.13
N GLU A 215 -0.31 -11.09 21.17
CA GLU A 215 1.13 -10.83 21.29
C GLU A 215 1.44 -9.92 22.50
N SER A 216 0.69 -8.82 22.65
CA SER A 216 0.86 -7.90 23.79
C SER A 216 0.52 -8.56 25.14
N ALA A 217 -0.38 -9.53 25.18
CA ALA A 217 -0.70 -10.28 26.38
C ALA A 217 0.41 -11.29 26.72
N VAL A 218 0.95 -11.97 25.71
CA VAL A 218 2.08 -12.90 25.86
C VAL A 218 3.32 -12.15 26.35
N ASP A 219 3.65 -11.02 25.74
CA ASP A 219 4.81 -10.21 26.14
C ASP A 219 4.69 -9.75 27.61
N ARG A 220 3.51 -9.32 28.04
CA ARG A 220 3.27 -8.96 29.44
C ARG A 220 3.42 -10.15 30.38
N TYR A 221 2.90 -11.31 29.98
CA TYR A 221 3.04 -12.53 30.78
C TYR A 221 4.50 -12.95 30.91
N VAL A 222 5.25 -12.94 29.80
CA VAL A 222 6.67 -13.26 29.80
C VAL A 222 7.47 -12.27 30.68
N GLN A 223 7.17 -10.98 30.60
CA GLN A 223 7.84 -9.98 31.46
C GLN A 223 7.49 -10.13 32.94
N GLN A 224 6.30 -10.60 33.30
CA GLN A 224 5.90 -10.79 34.69
C GLN A 224 6.46 -12.08 35.30
N GLU A 225 6.47 -13.18 34.52
CA GLU A 225 6.87 -14.50 35.03
C GLU A 225 8.39 -14.78 34.87
N PHE A 226 9.04 -14.13 33.92
CA PHE A 226 10.46 -14.36 33.61
C PHE A 226 11.33 -13.12 33.86
N GLN A 227 10.97 -12.25 34.84
CA GLN A 227 11.91 -11.25 35.37
C GLN A 227 13.01 -12.02 36.14
N PHE A 228 14.06 -12.37 35.42
CA PHE A 228 15.33 -12.71 36.05
C PHE A 228 15.98 -11.39 36.47
N GLU A 229 16.27 -11.25 37.78
CA GLU A 229 17.11 -10.22 38.37
C GLU A 229 18.49 -10.18 37.72
#